data_2bc503f6146a56f869e391b8f3dfe5cb
#
_entry.id   2bc503f6146a56f869e391b8f3dfe5cb
#
_cell.length_a   1.000
_cell.length_b   1.000
_cell.length_c   1.000
_cell.angle_alpha   90.00
_cell.angle_beta   90.00
_cell.angle_gamma   90.00
#
_symmetry.space_group_name_H-M   'P 1'
#
loop_
_entity.id
_entity.type
_entity.pdbx_description
1 polymer ?
#
loop_
_entity_poly.entity_id
_entity_poly.type
_entity_poly.pdbx_seq_one_letter_code
_entity_poly.pdbx_strand_id
1 'polypeptide(L)'
;MSSPSNGAPEAGPFYPRDRLWHPPALTPNYKTTILRSPQRAPISFSNTMSEMTGPRFGHAVIGELDNDLIHNFAASGESAQGPRIIVHGRVLDERGRAVPGVLIEFWQANAAGRYRHKKDGYVAPLDPNFGGCGRTLSAEDGSYAFRTIKPGAYPWPNGVN
;
A
#
# COMPACT_ATOMS: atom_id res chain seq x y z
N MET A 1 -38.12 26.96 -6.40
CA MET A 1 -36.77 26.49 -6.03
C MET A 1 -36.86 24.97 -5.86
N SER A 2 -36.52 24.23 -6.87
CA SER A 2 -36.61 22.77 -6.87
C SER A 2 -35.36 22.19 -6.18
N SER A 3 -35.55 21.45 -5.10
CA SER A 3 -34.49 20.72 -4.42
C SER A 3 -33.85 19.71 -5.40
N PRO A 4 -32.52 19.57 -5.39
CA PRO A 4 -31.91 18.49 -6.19
C PRO A 4 -32.34 17.15 -5.58
N SER A 5 -32.92 16.30 -6.39
CA SER A 5 -33.20 14.90 -6.06
C SER A 5 -31.87 14.23 -5.72
N ASN A 6 -31.66 13.86 -4.47
CA ASN A 6 -30.64 12.90 -4.07
C ASN A 6 -31.01 11.57 -4.71
N GLY A 7 -30.55 11.36 -5.95
CA GLY A 7 -30.62 10.04 -6.59
C GLY A 7 -29.81 9.07 -5.73
N ALA A 8 -30.48 8.08 -5.16
CA ALA A 8 -29.80 6.95 -4.55
C ALA A 8 -28.77 6.41 -5.56
N PRO A 9 -27.55 6.03 -5.12
CA PRO A 9 -26.55 5.49 -6.03
C PRO A 9 -27.16 4.28 -6.72
N GLU A 10 -27.16 4.27 -8.08
CA GLU A 10 -27.51 3.08 -8.83
C GLU A 10 -26.65 1.93 -8.31
N ALA A 11 -27.31 0.99 -7.67
CA ALA A 11 -26.65 -0.22 -7.22
C ALA A 11 -26.16 -0.95 -8.48
N GLY A 12 -24.86 -1.00 -8.67
CA GLY A 12 -24.27 -1.91 -9.66
C GLY A 12 -24.68 -3.34 -9.32
N PRO A 13 -24.58 -4.30 -10.25
CA PRO A 13 -25.13 -5.66 -10.10
C PRO A 13 -24.56 -6.43 -8.88
N PHE A 14 -23.55 -5.92 -8.20
CA PHE A 14 -22.83 -6.65 -7.15
C PHE A 14 -22.83 -5.97 -5.79
N TYR A 15 -22.60 -4.66 -5.70
CA TYR A 15 -22.70 -3.89 -4.44
C TYR A 15 -22.78 -2.38 -4.70
N PRO A 16 -23.43 -1.63 -3.81
CA PRO A 16 -23.50 -0.17 -3.93
C PRO A 16 -22.12 0.45 -3.72
N ARG A 17 -21.75 1.40 -4.57
CA ARG A 17 -20.52 2.16 -4.44
C ARG A 17 -20.83 3.52 -3.80
N ASP A 18 -20.23 3.81 -2.64
CA ASP A 18 -20.30 5.13 -2.04
C ASP A 18 -19.31 6.08 -2.74
N ARG A 19 -19.85 7.08 -3.43
CA ARG A 19 -19.06 8.08 -4.15
C ARG A 19 -18.48 9.17 -3.24
N LEU A 20 -18.89 9.23 -1.98
CA LEU A 20 -18.38 10.20 -1.01
C LEU A 20 -17.02 9.81 -0.41
N TRP A 21 -16.57 8.59 -0.64
CA TRP A 21 -15.31 8.07 -0.12
C TRP A 21 -14.06 8.52 -0.89
N HIS A 22 -14.23 9.17 -2.03
CA HIS A 22 -13.07 9.64 -2.77
C HIS A 22 -12.44 10.81 -2.04
N PRO A 23 -11.14 10.74 -1.69
CA PRO A 23 -10.43 11.88 -1.14
C PRO A 23 -10.43 13.02 -2.17
N PRO A 24 -10.30 14.28 -1.73
CA PRO A 24 -10.18 15.39 -2.64
C PRO A 24 -9.07 15.14 -3.65
N ALA A 25 -9.35 15.29 -4.94
CA ALA A 25 -8.35 15.11 -5.99
C ALA A 25 -7.23 16.14 -5.90
N LEU A 26 -7.50 17.30 -5.31
CA LEU A 26 -6.55 18.38 -5.13
C LEU A 26 -6.18 18.54 -3.65
N THR A 27 -4.89 18.30 -3.34
CA THR A 27 -4.30 18.55 -2.02
C THR A 27 -3.14 19.52 -2.19
N PRO A 28 -3.34 20.86 -2.06
CA PRO A 28 -2.35 21.87 -2.43
C PRO A 28 -0.99 21.71 -1.73
N ASN A 29 -0.98 21.18 -0.51
CA ASN A 29 0.24 20.94 0.25
C ASN A 29 1.08 19.76 -0.27
N TYR A 30 0.54 18.95 -1.18
CA TYR A 30 1.26 17.87 -1.85
C TYR A 30 1.76 18.37 -3.21
N LYS A 31 3.05 18.56 -3.34
CA LYS A 31 3.69 19.27 -4.46
C LYS A 31 3.26 18.85 -5.86
N THR A 32 2.91 17.59 -6.07
CA THR A 32 2.54 17.05 -7.38
C THR A 32 1.05 17.13 -7.69
N THR A 33 0.20 17.49 -6.71
CA THR A 33 -1.25 17.46 -6.87
C THR A 33 -1.74 18.42 -7.97
N ILE A 34 -1.17 19.61 -8.05
CA ILE A 34 -1.56 20.65 -9.04
C ILE A 34 -1.40 20.14 -10.47
N LEU A 35 -0.28 19.44 -10.76
CA LEU A 35 0.04 18.97 -12.12
C LEU A 35 -0.60 17.61 -12.46
N ARG A 36 -0.92 16.79 -11.45
CA ARG A 36 -1.34 15.41 -11.66
C ARG A 36 -2.77 15.11 -11.23
N SER A 37 -3.45 16.07 -10.58
CA SER A 37 -4.86 15.92 -10.23
C SER A 37 -5.73 15.95 -11.47
N PRO A 38 -6.80 15.15 -11.52
CA PRO A 38 -7.80 15.26 -12.56
C PRO A 38 -8.41 16.66 -12.61
N GLN A 39 -8.48 17.25 -13.79
CA GLN A 39 -9.11 18.57 -14.00
C GLN A 39 -10.63 18.47 -14.11
N ARG A 40 -11.16 17.25 -14.20
CA ARG A 40 -12.59 16.93 -14.26
C ARG A 40 -12.90 15.89 -13.20
N ALA A 41 -14.15 15.88 -12.73
CA ALA A 41 -14.59 14.89 -11.75
C ALA A 41 -14.36 13.46 -12.30
N PRO A 42 -13.82 12.53 -11.49
CA PRO A 42 -13.69 11.13 -11.88
C PRO A 42 -15.06 10.52 -12.19
N ILE A 43 -15.11 9.69 -13.23
CA ILE A 43 -16.30 8.94 -13.61
C ILE A 43 -16.23 7.57 -12.95
N SER A 44 -17.31 7.17 -12.27
CA SER A 44 -17.45 5.80 -11.74
C SER A 44 -18.08 4.91 -12.78
N PHE A 45 -17.43 3.77 -13.05
CA PHE A 45 -17.99 2.69 -13.86
C PHE A 45 -18.54 1.58 -12.97
N SER A 46 -19.47 0.80 -13.49
CA SER A 46 -19.87 -0.46 -12.84
C SER A 46 -18.68 -1.42 -12.84
N ASN A 47 -18.52 -2.17 -11.75
CA ASN A 47 -17.48 -3.18 -11.69
C ASN A 47 -17.72 -4.28 -12.73
N THR A 48 -16.67 -4.72 -13.38
CA THR A 48 -16.68 -5.87 -14.28
C THR A 48 -16.27 -7.14 -13.53
N MET A 49 -16.53 -8.30 -14.11
CA MET A 49 -16.09 -9.58 -13.53
C MET A 49 -14.56 -9.64 -13.35
N SER A 50 -13.80 -9.03 -14.25
CA SER A 50 -12.34 -9.01 -14.17
C SER A 50 -11.80 -8.16 -13.01
N GLU A 51 -12.56 -7.19 -12.52
CA GLU A 51 -12.19 -6.39 -11.35
C GLU A 51 -12.56 -7.09 -10.04
N MET A 52 -13.46 -8.07 -10.09
CA MET A 52 -13.90 -8.85 -8.93
C MET A 52 -13.12 -10.14 -8.74
N THR A 53 -12.54 -10.67 -9.82
CA THR A 53 -11.76 -11.90 -9.81
C THR A 53 -10.27 -11.56 -9.91
N GLY A 54 -9.67 -11.19 -8.79
CA GLY A 54 -8.22 -11.01 -8.71
C GLY A 54 -7.47 -12.34 -8.77
N PRO A 55 -6.15 -12.33 -9.01
CA PRO A 55 -5.34 -13.54 -8.97
C PRO A 55 -5.44 -14.18 -7.58
N ARG A 56 -5.55 -15.51 -7.54
CA ARG A 56 -5.47 -16.27 -6.29
C ARG A 56 -4.01 -16.52 -5.95
N PHE A 57 -3.60 -16.08 -4.78
CA PHE A 57 -2.30 -16.41 -4.20
C PHE A 57 -2.45 -17.64 -3.31
N GLY A 58 -1.60 -18.66 -3.54
CA GLY A 58 -1.55 -19.82 -2.66
C GLY A 58 -0.84 -19.49 -1.34
N HIS A 59 -1.29 -20.09 -0.24
CA HIS A 59 -0.64 -19.93 1.08
C HIS A 59 0.83 -20.40 1.08
N ALA A 60 1.20 -21.32 0.18
CA ALA A 60 2.57 -21.80 -0.01
C ALA A 60 3.56 -20.74 -0.53
N VAL A 61 3.10 -19.53 -0.85
CA VAL A 61 3.95 -18.42 -1.34
C VAL A 61 4.64 -17.67 -0.20
N ILE A 62 4.27 -17.93 1.06
CA ILE A 62 4.77 -17.21 2.23
C ILE A 62 5.77 -18.07 2.99
N GLY A 63 7.00 -17.56 3.12
CA GLY A 63 8.05 -18.12 3.94
C GLY A 63 8.01 -17.58 5.38
N GLU A 64 8.72 -18.26 6.29
CA GLU A 64 8.75 -17.92 7.72
C GLU A 64 9.24 -16.50 8.02
N LEU A 65 10.15 -15.97 7.19
CA LEU A 65 10.74 -14.64 7.37
C LEU A 65 10.11 -13.57 6.48
N ASP A 66 9.09 -13.88 5.69
CA ASP A 66 8.55 -12.93 4.71
C ASP A 66 7.99 -11.64 5.35
N ASN A 67 7.57 -11.68 6.60
CA ASN A 67 7.14 -10.50 7.36
C ASN A 67 8.23 -9.89 8.26
N ASP A 68 9.46 -10.44 8.23
CA ASP A 68 10.62 -9.89 8.93
C ASP A 68 11.63 -9.28 7.94
N LEU A 69 11.38 -8.03 7.52
CA LEU A 69 12.23 -7.33 6.57
C LEU A 69 13.62 -6.99 7.14
N ILE A 70 13.83 -7.21 8.45
CA ILE A 70 15.14 -7.03 9.08
C ILE A 70 16.08 -8.16 8.66
N HIS A 71 15.54 -9.36 8.43
CA HIS A 71 16.35 -10.56 8.18
C HIS A 71 16.04 -11.28 6.87
N ASN A 72 14.86 -11.06 6.24
CA ASN A 72 14.44 -11.83 5.05
C ASN A 72 15.34 -11.68 3.82
N PHE A 73 16.21 -10.68 3.81
CA PHE A 73 17.18 -10.42 2.74
C PHE A 73 18.63 -10.38 3.25
N ALA A 74 18.83 -10.39 4.55
CA ALA A 74 20.15 -10.24 5.14
C ALA A 74 21.03 -11.49 4.93
N ALA A 75 22.34 -11.28 4.81
CA ALA A 75 23.30 -12.36 4.88
C ALA A 75 23.25 -13.05 6.25
N SER A 76 23.72 -14.28 6.33
CA SER A 76 23.73 -15.05 7.58
C SER A 76 24.48 -14.30 8.70
N GLY A 77 23.81 -14.08 9.82
CA GLY A 77 24.34 -13.33 10.96
C GLY A 77 24.25 -11.80 10.85
N GLU A 78 23.77 -11.29 9.73
CA GLU A 78 23.60 -9.87 9.49
C GLU A 78 22.13 -9.43 9.65
N SER A 79 21.88 -8.14 9.62
CA SER A 79 20.54 -7.56 9.66
C SER A 79 20.48 -6.22 8.94
N ALA A 80 19.29 -5.81 8.54
CA ALA A 80 19.04 -4.50 7.97
C ALA A 80 19.44 -3.37 8.92
N GLN A 81 20.01 -2.29 8.36
CA GLN A 81 20.47 -1.11 9.10
C GLN A 81 19.32 -0.11 9.30
N GLY A 82 19.27 0.48 10.50
CA GLY A 82 18.32 1.54 10.83
C GLY A 82 17.51 1.27 12.10
N PRO A 83 16.76 2.26 12.59
CA PRO A 83 15.87 2.10 13.74
C PRO A 83 14.79 1.04 13.44
N ARG A 84 14.68 0.06 14.30
CA ARG A 84 13.69 -1.04 14.16
C ARG A 84 12.31 -0.58 14.56
N ILE A 85 11.33 -0.91 13.74
CA ILE A 85 9.91 -0.63 13.97
C ILE A 85 9.04 -1.85 13.66
N ILE A 86 7.82 -1.81 14.17
CA ILE A 86 6.75 -2.73 13.79
C ILE A 86 5.69 -1.92 13.05
N VAL A 87 5.36 -2.34 11.84
CA VAL A 87 4.21 -1.82 11.09
C VAL A 87 3.11 -2.85 11.20
N HIS A 88 1.96 -2.44 11.72
CA HIS A 88 0.84 -3.34 11.91
C HIS A 88 -0.48 -2.67 11.55
N GLY A 89 -1.50 -3.47 11.33
CA GLY A 89 -2.84 -3.01 11.01
C GLY A 89 -3.85 -4.14 11.01
N ARG A 90 -5.04 -3.86 10.51
CA ARG A 90 -6.11 -4.82 10.34
C ARG A 90 -6.75 -4.68 8.97
N VAL A 91 -7.07 -5.81 8.35
CA VAL A 91 -7.86 -5.87 7.13
C VAL A 91 -9.31 -6.02 7.52
N LEU A 92 -10.13 -5.07 7.09
CA LEU A 92 -11.56 -5.02 7.37
C LEU A 92 -12.34 -4.91 6.07
N ASP A 93 -13.54 -5.47 6.03
CA ASP A 93 -14.50 -5.22 4.95
C ASP A 93 -15.20 -3.86 5.13
N GLU A 94 -16.08 -3.51 4.20
CA GLU A 94 -16.85 -2.26 4.21
C GLU A 94 -17.81 -2.13 5.38
N ARG A 95 -18.05 -3.20 6.14
CA ARG A 95 -18.88 -3.24 7.36
C ARG A 95 -18.06 -3.28 8.64
N GLY A 96 -16.73 -3.15 8.51
CA GLY A 96 -15.81 -3.17 9.64
C GLY A 96 -15.53 -4.57 10.20
N ARG A 97 -15.89 -5.64 9.47
CA ARG A 97 -15.64 -7.02 9.91
C ARG A 97 -14.24 -7.44 9.48
N ALA A 98 -13.58 -8.22 10.32
CA ALA A 98 -12.26 -8.78 10.02
C ALA A 98 -12.29 -9.66 8.76
N VAL A 99 -11.27 -9.53 7.91
CA VAL A 99 -11.09 -10.39 6.73
C VAL A 99 -9.80 -11.19 6.90
N PRO A 100 -9.87 -12.48 7.26
CA PRO A 100 -8.70 -13.34 7.43
C PRO A 100 -8.16 -13.82 6.07
N GLY A 101 -6.88 -14.25 6.06
CA GLY A 101 -6.24 -14.90 4.92
C GLY A 101 -5.98 -13.98 3.71
N VAL A 102 -6.06 -12.67 3.89
CA VAL A 102 -5.71 -11.71 2.84
C VAL A 102 -4.21 -11.57 2.73
N LEU A 103 -3.67 -11.70 1.52
CA LEU A 103 -2.26 -11.42 1.26
C LEU A 103 -2.01 -9.92 1.35
N ILE A 104 -1.07 -9.53 2.21
CA ILE A 104 -0.56 -8.18 2.33
C ILE A 104 0.89 -8.18 1.82
N GLU A 105 1.16 -7.38 0.81
CA GLU A 105 2.52 -7.11 0.35
C GLU A 105 2.97 -5.74 0.86
N PHE A 106 4.17 -5.70 1.40
CA PHE A 106 4.77 -4.51 1.99
C PHE A 106 6.02 -4.12 1.22
N TRP A 107 6.14 -2.85 0.85
CA TRP A 107 7.29 -2.33 0.13
C TRP A 107 7.68 -0.95 0.64
N GLN A 108 8.97 -0.76 0.96
CA GLN A 108 9.48 0.50 1.50
C GLN A 108 10.92 0.80 1.05
N ALA A 109 11.32 2.07 1.21
CA ALA A 109 12.70 2.49 1.12
C ALA A 109 13.51 2.01 2.34
N ASN A 110 14.85 1.95 2.21
CA ASN A 110 15.75 1.69 3.33
C ASN A 110 15.88 2.89 4.29
N ALA A 111 16.69 2.77 5.33
CA ALA A 111 16.89 3.84 6.32
C ALA A 111 17.52 5.12 5.72
N ALA A 112 18.19 5.02 4.58
CA ALA A 112 18.73 6.16 3.85
C ALA A 112 17.72 6.78 2.84
N GLY A 113 16.48 6.28 2.78
CA GLY A 113 15.44 6.78 1.89
C GLY A 113 15.55 6.27 0.45
N ARG A 114 16.27 5.17 0.20
CA ARG A 114 16.46 4.60 -1.13
C ARG A 114 15.72 3.28 -1.29
N TYR A 115 15.04 3.09 -2.43
CA TYR A 115 14.44 1.83 -2.82
C TYR A 115 15.46 0.93 -3.54
N ARG A 116 15.38 -0.38 -3.28
CA ARG A 116 16.11 -1.40 -4.05
C ARG A 116 15.38 -1.64 -5.38
N HIS A 117 15.45 -0.68 -6.27
CA HIS A 117 14.83 -0.75 -7.58
C HIS A 117 15.76 -0.17 -8.67
N LYS A 118 15.84 -0.82 -9.82
CA LYS A 118 16.75 -0.42 -10.92
C LYS A 118 16.50 0.98 -11.48
N LYS A 119 15.29 1.52 -11.31
CA LYS A 119 14.91 2.87 -11.76
C LYS A 119 15.04 3.93 -10.67
N ASP A 120 15.39 3.55 -9.44
CA ASP A 120 15.65 4.51 -8.37
C ASP A 120 17.05 5.09 -8.55
N GLY A 121 17.12 6.35 -8.99
CA GLY A 121 18.36 7.09 -9.21
C GLY A 121 18.84 7.89 -8.00
N TYR A 122 18.17 7.76 -6.84
CA TYR A 122 18.58 8.49 -5.64
C TYR A 122 19.98 8.09 -5.18
N VAL A 123 20.82 9.07 -4.85
CA VAL A 123 22.25 8.87 -4.54
C VAL A 123 22.52 8.25 -3.19
N ALA A 124 21.52 8.14 -2.31
CA ALA A 124 21.69 7.49 -1.02
C ALA A 124 22.17 6.03 -1.16
N PRO A 125 22.96 5.49 -0.22
CA PRO A 125 23.46 4.13 -0.31
C PRO A 125 22.34 3.08 -0.22
N LEU A 126 22.50 1.96 -0.92
CA LEU A 126 21.70 0.76 -0.68
C LEU A 126 22.26 0.03 0.54
N ASP A 127 21.36 -0.44 1.40
CA ASP A 127 21.72 -1.38 2.45
C ASP A 127 21.83 -2.79 1.85
N PRO A 128 23.00 -3.47 1.90
CA PRO A 128 23.15 -4.81 1.34
C PRO A 128 22.24 -5.84 1.99
N ASN A 129 21.85 -5.63 3.25
CA ASN A 129 21.05 -6.54 4.06
C ASN A 129 19.55 -6.21 4.07
N PHE A 130 19.09 -5.25 3.25
CA PHE A 130 17.70 -4.84 3.19
C PHE A 130 17.10 -4.97 1.80
N GLY A 131 16.14 -5.89 1.63
CA GLY A 131 15.43 -6.10 0.37
C GLY A 131 14.32 -5.08 0.12
N GLY A 132 13.71 -4.57 1.19
CA GLY A 132 12.64 -3.58 1.15
C GLY A 132 11.26 -4.14 0.86
N CYS A 133 11.13 -5.45 0.69
CA CYS A 133 9.86 -6.12 0.39
C CYS A 133 9.57 -7.21 1.41
N GLY A 134 8.29 -7.38 1.73
CA GLY A 134 7.81 -8.43 2.61
C GLY A 134 6.36 -8.81 2.33
N ARG A 135 5.91 -9.93 2.87
CA ARG A 135 4.55 -10.44 2.70
C ARG A 135 4.06 -11.09 3.97
N THR A 136 2.74 -11.08 4.17
CA THR A 136 2.08 -11.85 5.22
C THR A 136 0.61 -12.08 4.86
N LEU A 137 -0.06 -12.95 5.60
CA LEU A 137 -1.51 -13.09 5.56
C LEU A 137 -2.13 -12.42 6.77
N SER A 138 -3.32 -11.86 6.61
CA SER A 138 -4.10 -11.41 7.75
C SER A 138 -4.54 -12.61 8.61
N ALA A 139 -4.48 -12.44 9.91
CA ALA A 139 -4.94 -13.43 10.90
C ALA A 139 -6.48 -13.50 10.96
N GLU A 140 -7.03 -14.40 11.79
CA GLU A 140 -8.48 -14.59 11.96
C GLU A 140 -9.21 -13.31 12.39
N ASP A 141 -8.58 -12.45 13.17
CA ASP A 141 -9.09 -11.13 13.57
C ASP A 141 -8.78 -10.02 12.57
N GLY A 142 -8.26 -10.36 11.37
CA GLY A 142 -7.83 -9.45 10.33
C GLY A 142 -6.47 -8.81 10.58
N SER A 143 -5.83 -9.03 11.74
CA SER A 143 -4.56 -8.37 12.07
C SER A 143 -3.40 -8.84 11.19
N TYR A 144 -2.43 -7.95 10.99
CA TYR A 144 -1.15 -8.26 10.35
C TYR A 144 -0.03 -7.41 10.98
N ALA A 145 1.21 -7.89 10.88
CA ALA A 145 2.38 -7.16 11.33
C ALA A 145 3.60 -7.46 10.48
N PHE A 146 4.45 -6.43 10.29
CA PHE A 146 5.77 -6.53 9.70
C PHE A 146 6.81 -5.99 10.69
N ARG A 147 7.89 -6.72 10.86
CA ARG A 147 9.10 -6.23 11.54
C ARG A 147 10.00 -5.61 10.48
N THR A 148 10.36 -4.34 10.65
CA THR A 148 11.15 -3.64 9.64
C THR A 148 11.98 -2.52 10.27
N ILE A 149 12.65 -1.74 9.44
CA ILE A 149 13.37 -0.53 9.86
C ILE A 149 12.55 0.71 9.49
N LYS A 150 12.75 1.81 10.21
CA LYS A 150 12.14 3.10 9.86
C LYS A 150 12.74 3.61 8.55
N PRO A 151 11.93 3.81 7.49
CA PRO A 151 12.43 4.34 6.23
C PRO A 151 12.93 5.78 6.40
N GLY A 152 14.02 6.11 5.72
CA GLY A 152 14.47 7.49 5.57
C GLY A 152 13.55 8.31 4.67
N ALA A 153 13.73 9.63 4.69
CA ALA A 153 13.00 10.51 3.79
C ALA A 153 13.33 10.19 2.33
N TYR A 154 12.30 10.07 1.51
CA TYR A 154 12.44 9.84 0.07
C TYR A 154 12.24 11.16 -0.69
N PRO A 155 13.19 11.58 -1.55
CA PRO A 155 13.05 12.80 -2.33
C PRO A 155 11.98 12.63 -3.41
N TRP A 156 11.13 13.65 -3.56
CA TRP A 156 10.12 13.68 -4.61
C TRP A 156 10.04 15.07 -5.27
N PRO A 157 10.10 15.17 -6.59
CA PRO A 157 10.35 14.12 -7.59
C PRO A 157 11.75 13.53 -7.42
N ASN A 158 11.93 12.26 -7.79
CA ASN A 158 13.18 11.52 -7.65
C ASN A 158 14.34 12.25 -8.37
N GLY A 159 15.05 13.03 -7.63
CA GLY A 159 16.15 13.85 -8.12
C GLY A 159 16.84 14.57 -6.96
N VAL A 160 18.02 15.07 -7.22
CA VAL A 160 18.79 15.86 -6.26
C VAL A 160 18.05 17.18 -6.02
N ASN A 161 17.63 17.45 -4.80
CA ASN A 161 17.21 18.77 -4.33
C ASN A 161 18.39 19.45 -3.68
#